data_fb6db433f593b309811153b7f27694ba
#
_entry.id   fb6db433f593b309811153b7f27694ba
#
_cell.length_a   1.000
_cell.length_b   1.000
_cell.length_c   1.000
_cell.angle_alpha   90.00
_cell.angle_beta   90.00
_cell.angle_gamma   90.00
#
_symmetry.space_group_name_H-M   'P 1'
#
loop_
_entity.id
_entity.type
_entity.pdbx_description
1 polymer ?
#
loop_
_entity_poly.entity_id
_entity_poly.type
_entity_poly.pdbx_seq_one_letter_code
_entity_poly.pdbx_strand_id
1 'polypeptide(L)'
;MGLISAVIICSSCAHTSIGNLVGSDRDEHGCIGSAGYTWSYALHSCVRLWEAGTRFDAGPEQVFLIYSADSTFAEIFPTSRKSVLCKRVKGTNVWRPRKGHEEVSIQNGVTCVKVNDYNYTKAND
;
A
#
# COMPACT_ATOMS: atom_id res chain seq x y z
N MET A 1 35.35 -29.55 -12.03
CA MET A 1 35.14 -29.35 -11.90
C MET A 1 34.92 -28.46 -11.45
N GLY A 2 34.88 -28.37 -11.83
CA GLY A 2 34.45 -27.74 -11.60
C GLY A 2 34.14 -26.80 -11.18
N LEU A 3 34.09 -26.91 -11.12
CA LEU A 3 33.58 -26.37 -10.69
C LEU A 3 33.26 -25.41 -10.40
N ILE A 4 33.30 -25.48 -10.59
CA ILE A 4 32.81 -24.85 -10.26
C ILE A 4 32.57 -23.91 -9.90
N SER A 5 32.66 -23.94 -10.08
CA SER A 5 32.34 -23.22 -9.70
C SER A 5 31.98 -22.30 -9.42
N ALA A 6 32.04 -22.27 -9.57
CA ALA A 6 31.60 -21.55 -9.26
C ALA A 6 31.25 -20.69 -8.92
N VAL A 7 31.24 -20.79 -8.98
CA VAL A 7 30.79 -20.10 -8.60
C VAL A 7 30.47 -19.21 -8.25
N ILE A 8 30.63 -19.27 -8.49
CA ILE A 8 30.24 -18.53 -8.10
C ILE A 8 29.93 -17.67 -7.86
N ILE A 9 29.97 -17.61 -8.13
CA ILE A 9 29.59 -16.87 -7.74
C ILE A 9 29.27 -15.99 -7.45
N CYS A 10 29.31 -16.04 -7.52
CA CYS A 10 28.90 -15.28 -7.22
C CYS A 10 28.54 -14.57 -6.89
N SER A 11 28.60 -14.64 -7.01
CA SER A 11 28.21 -14.06 -6.69
C SER A 11 27.86 -13.34 -6.24
N SER A 12 27.85 -13.34 -6.33
CA SER A 12 27.42 -12.82 -5.85
C SER A 12 27.31 -12.07 -5.37
N CYS A 13 27.41 -12.01 -5.39
CA CYS A 13 27.21 -11.47 -4.86
C CYS A 13 27.31 -10.60 -4.75
N ALA A 14 27.69 -10.85 -5.17
CA ALA A 14 27.92 -9.82 -5.01
C ALA A 14 27.30 -8.58 -4.96
N HIS A 15 27.10 -8.63 -5.13
CA HIS A 15 26.43 -7.86 -4.92
C HIS A 15 25.91 -7.25 -3.81
N THR A 16 26.18 -7.23 -3.31
CA THR A 16 25.37 -7.09 -2.11
C THR A 16 25.76 -5.88 -1.28
N SER A 17 26.98 -5.60 -1.20
CA SER A 17 27.44 -4.41 -0.47
C SER A 17 26.89 -3.13 -1.11
N ILE A 18 26.74 -3.13 -2.40
CA ILE A 18 26.12 -2.01 -3.09
C ILE A 18 24.64 -1.95 -2.68
N GLY A 19 24.05 -3.11 -2.52
CA GLY A 19 22.67 -3.18 -2.08
C GLY A 19 22.46 -2.58 -0.70
N ASN A 20 23.46 -2.63 0.16
CA ASN A 20 23.36 -2.04 1.49
C ASN A 20 23.22 -0.53 1.45
N LEU A 21 23.91 0.12 0.52
CA LEU A 21 23.79 1.56 0.38
C LEU A 21 22.38 1.91 -0.12
N VAL A 22 21.91 1.17 -1.10
CA VAL A 22 20.56 1.34 -1.60
C VAL A 22 19.56 0.91 -0.54
N GLY A 23 19.91 -0.10 0.26
CA GLY A 23 19.04 -0.64 1.28
C GLY A 23 18.65 0.36 2.35
N SER A 24 19.48 1.38 2.61
CA SER A 24 19.14 2.39 3.60
C SER A 24 17.95 3.23 3.16
N ASP A 25 17.61 3.18 1.87
CA ASP A 25 16.50 3.92 1.29
C ASP A 25 15.26 3.06 1.14
N ARG A 26 15.34 1.81 1.58
CA ARG A 26 14.23 0.87 1.46
C ARG A 26 13.58 0.65 2.81
N ASP A 27 12.27 0.44 2.79
CA ASP A 27 11.55 0.10 4.01
C ASP A 27 11.69 -1.40 4.30
N GLU A 28 10.98 -1.87 5.33
CA GLU A 28 11.07 -3.26 5.76
C GLU A 28 10.61 -4.26 4.70
N HIS A 29 9.85 -3.81 3.71
CA HIS A 29 9.39 -4.64 2.59
C HIS A 29 10.24 -4.46 1.35
N GLY A 30 11.27 -3.63 1.41
CA GLY A 30 12.13 -3.39 0.28
C GLY A 30 11.67 -2.29 -0.66
N CYS A 31 10.65 -1.54 -0.27
CA CYS A 31 10.14 -0.45 -1.12
C CYS A 31 11.03 0.78 -1.00
N ILE A 32 11.31 1.42 -2.14
CA ILE A 32 12.18 2.59 -2.18
C ILE A 32 11.35 3.84 -1.94
N GLY A 33 11.37 4.32 -0.69
CA GLY A 33 10.58 5.48 -0.29
C GLY A 33 10.94 6.76 -1.03
N SER A 34 12.22 6.98 -1.29
CA SER A 34 12.65 8.19 -1.98
C SER A 34 12.15 8.24 -3.42
N ALA A 35 11.81 7.09 -4.00
CA ALA A 35 11.21 7.02 -5.34
C ALA A 35 9.68 7.03 -5.27
N GLY A 36 9.11 7.20 -4.08
CA GLY A 36 7.68 7.29 -3.89
C GLY A 36 6.97 5.97 -3.70
N TYR A 37 7.72 4.88 -3.54
CA TYR A 37 7.11 3.56 -3.37
C TYR A 37 6.80 3.28 -1.91
N THR A 38 5.66 2.64 -1.69
CA THR A 38 5.26 2.14 -0.38
C THR A 38 4.66 0.75 -0.57
N TRP A 39 4.69 -0.04 0.50
CA TRP A 39 4.15 -1.40 0.44
C TRP A 39 2.63 -1.37 0.52
N SER A 40 1.99 -2.14 -0.35
CA SER A 40 0.54 -2.36 -0.29
C SER A 40 0.28 -3.79 0.15
N TYR A 41 -0.41 -3.95 1.28
CA TYR A 41 -0.81 -5.26 1.74
C TYR A 41 -1.92 -5.83 0.86
N ALA A 42 -2.77 -4.97 0.32
CA ALA A 42 -3.85 -5.41 -0.57
C ALA A 42 -3.30 -6.00 -1.86
N LEU A 43 -2.22 -5.45 -2.38
CA LEU A 43 -1.63 -5.89 -3.66
C LEU A 43 -0.39 -6.74 -3.48
N HIS A 44 0.16 -6.83 -2.26
CA HIS A 44 1.42 -7.55 -1.99
C HIS A 44 2.56 -7.08 -2.88
N SER A 45 2.69 -5.76 -3.01
CA SER A 45 3.74 -5.18 -3.85
C SER A 45 4.01 -3.75 -3.45
N CYS A 46 5.16 -3.24 -3.90
CA CYS A 46 5.50 -1.83 -3.73
C CYS A 46 4.76 -1.03 -4.81
N VAL A 47 4.08 0.02 -4.40
CA VAL A 47 3.28 0.83 -5.32
C VAL A 47 3.53 2.31 -5.07
N ARG A 48 3.24 3.12 -6.08
CA ARG A 48 3.13 4.56 -5.92
C ARG A 48 1.65 4.88 -5.79
N LEU A 49 1.28 5.54 -4.72
CA LEU A 49 -0.15 5.74 -4.40
C LEU A 49 -0.87 6.52 -5.48
N TRP A 50 -0.20 7.51 -6.07
CA TRP A 50 -0.84 8.32 -7.13
C TRP A 50 -1.01 7.56 -8.44
N GLU A 51 -0.34 6.41 -8.59
CA GLU A 51 -0.50 5.56 -9.77
C GLU A 51 -1.48 4.42 -9.52
N ALA A 52 -1.37 3.79 -8.36
CA ALA A 52 -2.14 2.58 -8.06
C ALA A 52 -3.43 2.83 -7.32
N GLY A 53 -3.56 3.97 -6.63
CA GLY A 53 -4.68 4.24 -5.78
C GLY A 53 -5.60 5.32 -6.29
N THR A 54 -6.68 5.52 -5.58
CA THR A 54 -7.62 6.60 -5.85
C THR A 54 -7.56 7.56 -4.66
N ARG A 55 -7.43 8.85 -4.96
CA ARG A 55 -7.34 9.88 -3.92
C ARG A 55 -8.73 10.29 -3.44
N PHE A 56 -8.86 10.41 -2.13
CA PHE A 56 -10.06 10.91 -1.47
C PHE A 56 -9.66 12.07 -0.58
N ASP A 57 -10.51 13.09 -0.52
CA ASP A 57 -10.21 14.31 0.23
C ASP A 57 -11.26 14.59 1.31
N ALA A 58 -10.81 15.21 2.40
CA ALA A 58 -11.66 15.80 3.41
C ALA A 58 -11.02 17.13 3.77
N GLY A 59 -11.46 18.22 3.12
CA GLY A 59 -10.81 19.53 3.25
C GLY A 59 -9.35 19.42 2.80
N PRO A 60 -8.40 19.86 3.64
CA PRO A 60 -6.99 19.76 3.28
C PRO A 60 -6.40 18.38 3.46
N GLU A 61 -7.14 17.45 4.09
CA GLU A 61 -6.65 16.11 4.35
C GLU A 61 -6.88 15.20 3.16
N GLN A 62 -5.96 14.29 2.91
CA GLN A 62 -6.02 13.36 1.79
C GLN A 62 -5.73 11.95 2.26
N VAL A 63 -6.39 10.98 1.62
CA VAL A 63 -6.04 9.58 1.76
C VAL A 63 -6.09 8.95 0.37
N PHE A 64 -5.37 7.84 0.22
CA PHE A 64 -5.47 7.03 -0.99
C PHE A 64 -6.10 5.70 -0.63
N LEU A 65 -6.84 5.15 -1.57
CA LEU A 65 -7.54 3.87 -1.40
C LEU A 65 -7.10 2.91 -2.49
N ILE A 66 -6.75 1.70 -2.09
CA ILE A 66 -6.38 0.63 -3.01
C ILE A 66 -7.19 -0.60 -2.65
N TYR A 67 -7.83 -1.21 -3.65
CA TYR A 67 -8.52 -2.48 -3.46
C TYR A 67 -7.64 -3.62 -3.91
N SER A 68 -7.78 -4.78 -3.24
CA SER A 68 -7.19 -6.01 -3.76
C SER A 68 -7.89 -6.38 -5.08
N ALA A 69 -7.26 -7.29 -5.84
CA ALA A 69 -7.76 -7.63 -7.18
C ALA A 69 -9.21 -8.09 -7.17
N ASP A 70 -9.61 -8.81 -6.14
CA ASP A 70 -10.98 -9.34 -6.01
C ASP A 70 -11.86 -8.48 -5.12
N SER A 71 -11.36 -7.33 -4.67
CA SER A 71 -12.07 -6.40 -3.77
C SER A 71 -12.43 -7.00 -2.42
N THR A 72 -11.77 -8.08 -2.01
CA THR A 72 -11.92 -8.61 -0.66
C THR A 72 -11.35 -7.62 0.35
N PHE A 73 -10.28 -6.95 0.00
CA PHE A 73 -9.62 -5.99 0.88
C PHE A 73 -9.62 -4.60 0.26
N ALA A 74 -9.71 -3.62 1.13
CA ALA A 74 -9.52 -2.21 0.77
C ALA A 74 -8.48 -1.67 1.74
N GLU A 75 -7.47 -1.02 1.22
CA GLU A 75 -6.40 -0.47 2.04
C GLU A 75 -6.42 1.04 1.96
N ILE A 76 -6.47 1.67 3.14
CA ILE A 76 -6.51 3.12 3.25
C ILE A 76 -5.11 3.59 3.60
N PHE A 77 -4.60 4.55 2.85
CA PHE A 77 -3.29 5.14 3.08
C PHE A 77 -3.45 6.57 3.55
N PRO A 78 -3.50 6.79 4.87
CA PRO A 78 -3.55 8.16 5.39
C PRO A 78 -2.19 8.82 5.23
N THR A 79 -2.18 10.15 5.19
CA THR A 79 -0.93 10.91 5.20
C THR A 79 -0.28 10.74 6.56
N SER A 80 0.99 10.46 6.63
CA SER A 80 1.78 10.43 7.88
C SER A 80 1.45 9.29 8.84
N ARG A 81 0.69 8.29 8.41
CA ARG A 81 0.41 7.13 9.25
C ARG A 81 0.50 5.86 8.42
N LYS A 82 0.58 4.73 9.12
CA LYS A 82 0.59 3.44 8.46
C LYS A 82 -0.75 3.20 7.77
N SER A 83 -0.71 2.42 6.70
CA SER A 83 -1.94 2.05 6.00
C SER A 83 -2.82 1.18 6.90
N VAL A 84 -4.10 1.21 6.60
CA VAL A 84 -5.10 0.44 7.33
C VAL A 84 -5.74 -0.54 6.35
N LEU A 85 -5.54 -1.83 6.60
CA LEU A 85 -6.11 -2.87 5.75
C LEU A 85 -7.50 -3.23 6.28
N CYS A 86 -8.50 -3.04 5.42
CA CYS A 86 -9.89 -3.33 5.75
C CYS A 86 -10.35 -4.54 4.96
N LYS A 87 -11.15 -5.37 5.58
CA LYS A 87 -11.72 -6.54 4.92
C LYS A 87 -13.20 -6.30 4.67
N ARG A 88 -13.67 -6.74 3.52
CA ARG A 88 -15.09 -6.61 3.17
C ARG A 88 -15.94 -7.41 4.13
N VAL A 89 -16.97 -6.78 4.64
CA VAL A 89 -17.98 -7.44 5.46
C VAL A 89 -18.85 -8.26 4.49
N LYS A 90 -18.98 -9.55 4.78
CA LYS A 90 -19.64 -10.49 3.88
C LYS A 90 -21.05 -10.01 3.50
N GLY A 91 -21.33 -10.02 2.21
CA GLY A 91 -22.64 -9.66 1.70
C GLY A 91 -22.93 -8.16 1.67
N THR A 92 -21.91 -7.33 1.90
CA THR A 92 -22.10 -5.88 1.92
C THR A 92 -21.11 -5.18 1.02
N ASN A 93 -21.27 -3.87 0.88
CA ASN A 93 -20.29 -3.00 0.24
C ASN A 93 -19.61 -2.13 1.29
N VAL A 94 -19.19 -2.77 2.38
CA VAL A 94 -18.52 -2.12 3.50
C VAL A 94 -17.26 -2.91 3.83
N TRP A 95 -16.16 -2.19 4.05
CA TRP A 95 -14.87 -2.78 4.43
C TRP A 95 -14.46 -2.17 5.77
N ARG A 96 -14.02 -3.02 6.69
CA ARG A 96 -13.60 -2.59 8.03
C ARG A 96 -12.31 -3.27 8.43
N PRO A 97 -11.46 -2.60 9.22
CA PRO A 97 -10.25 -3.22 9.75
C PRO A 97 -10.59 -4.15 10.90
N ARG A 98 -9.65 -5.01 11.25
CA ARG A 98 -9.82 -5.87 12.42
C ARG A 98 -9.92 -5.05 13.71
N LYS A 99 -9.16 -3.96 13.77
CA LYS A 99 -9.15 -3.04 14.90
C LYS A 99 -9.22 -1.62 14.35
N GLY A 100 -9.95 -0.78 15.05
CA GLY A 100 -10.07 0.61 14.66
C GLY A 100 -11.45 0.92 14.15
N HIS A 101 -11.64 2.17 13.77
CA HIS A 101 -12.95 2.69 13.40
C HIS A 101 -13.00 3.16 11.94
N GLU A 102 -11.92 2.89 11.20
CA GLU A 102 -11.89 3.23 9.78
C GLU A 102 -12.94 2.41 9.03
N GLU A 103 -13.43 2.95 7.93
CA GLU A 103 -14.44 2.25 7.15
C GLU A 103 -14.41 2.75 5.71
N VAL A 104 -14.57 1.82 4.80
CA VAL A 104 -14.82 2.15 3.39
C VAL A 104 -16.22 1.64 3.08
N SER A 105 -17.05 2.46 2.47
CA SER A 105 -18.39 2.05 2.11
C SER A 105 -18.77 2.61 0.74
N ILE A 106 -19.59 1.85 0.03
CA ILE A 106 -20.14 2.27 -1.27
C ILE A 106 -21.64 2.22 -1.16
N GLN A 107 -22.27 3.38 -1.37
CA GLN A 107 -23.74 3.50 -1.36
C GLN A 107 -24.15 4.28 -2.59
N ASN A 108 -25.06 3.70 -3.36
CA ASN A 108 -25.58 4.34 -4.58
C ASN A 108 -24.45 4.74 -5.53
N GLY A 109 -23.42 3.91 -5.61
CA GLY A 109 -22.28 4.17 -6.48
C GLY A 109 -21.29 5.20 -5.94
N VAL A 110 -21.53 5.71 -4.74
CA VAL A 110 -20.64 6.72 -4.13
C VAL A 110 -19.80 6.06 -3.05
N THR A 111 -18.49 6.20 -3.18
CA THR A 111 -17.54 5.64 -2.21
C THR A 111 -17.22 6.70 -1.16
N CYS A 112 -17.29 6.29 0.11
CA CYS A 112 -16.91 7.14 1.24
C CYS A 112 -15.85 6.41 2.04
N VAL A 113 -14.80 7.11 2.41
CA VAL A 113 -13.73 6.59 3.26
C VAL A 113 -13.79 7.36 4.57
N LYS A 114 -13.92 6.64 5.68
CA LYS A 114 -13.98 7.26 7.00
C LYS A 114 -12.70 6.94 7.75
N VAL A 115 -12.01 7.98 8.19
CA VAL A 115 -10.79 7.86 8.99
C VAL A 115 -10.90 8.88 10.11
N ASN A 116 -10.72 8.42 11.34
CA ASN A 116 -10.98 9.23 12.53
C ASN A 116 -12.43 9.73 12.46
N ASP A 117 -12.64 11.03 12.57
CA ASP A 117 -13.98 11.60 12.50
C ASP A 117 -14.24 12.29 11.16
N TYR A 118 -13.39 12.04 10.18
CA TYR A 118 -13.52 12.67 8.86
C TYR A 118 -14.09 11.71 7.84
N ASN A 119 -14.98 12.23 7.01
CA ASN A 119 -15.50 11.51 5.86
C ASN A 119 -14.81 12.06 4.61
N TYR A 120 -14.11 11.17 3.92
CA TYR A 120 -13.36 11.52 2.71
C TYR A 120 -14.18 11.13 1.51
N THR A 121 -14.24 12.03 0.54
CA THR A 121 -14.93 11.78 -0.72
C THR A 121 -13.94 11.81 -1.85
N LYS A 122 -14.32 11.20 -2.97
CA LYS A 122 -13.40 11.09 -4.10
C LYS A 122 -12.98 12.48 -4.57
N ALA A 123 -11.68 12.63 -4.76
CA ALA A 123 -11.13 13.90 -5.21
C ALA A 123 -11.57 14.22 -6.63
N ASN A 124 -11.80 15.49 -6.88
CA ASN A 124 -12.06 15.99 -8.23
C ASN A 124 -10.73 16.41 -8.83
N ASP A 125 -10.41 15.88 -9.97
CA ASP A 125 -9.17 16.22 -10.68
C ASP A 125 -9.39 17.32 -11.68
#